data_50c4a45fa3ee5e6f391f6d8df549d072
#
_entry.id   50c4a45fa3ee5e6f391f6d8df549d072
#
_cell.length_a   1.000
_cell.length_b   1.000
_cell.length_c   1.000
_cell.angle_alpha   90.00
_cell.angle_beta   90.00
_cell.angle_gamma   90.00
#
_symmetry.space_group_name_H-M   'P 1'
#
loop_
_entity.id
_entity.type
_entity.pdbx_description
1 polymer ?
#
loop_
_entity_poly.entity_id
_entity_poly.type
_entity_poly.pdbx_seq_one_letter_code
_entity_poly.pdbx_strand_id
1 'polypeptide(L)'
;GGTKEQLMVMDEGTFLSVFEGVPRFELSESELPLAVTDLLAVRTSVLPSKGECRKLIQGGGLSLNKEKVDSVDMVISRDMLIQGKYLLVQKGKKNYFIIKVY
;
A
#
# COMPACT_ATOMS: atom_id res chain seq x y z
N GLY A 1 -1.31 -15.32 -6.62
CA GLY A 1 -1.40 -14.40 -5.54
C GLY A 1 -2.24 -14.84 -4.38
N GLY A 2 -2.04 -14.24 -3.28
CA GLY A 2 -2.78 -14.50 -2.06
C GLY A 2 -3.95 -13.54 -1.88
N THR A 3 -4.73 -13.82 -0.85
CA THR A 3 -5.79 -12.91 -0.42
C THR A 3 -5.26 -11.98 0.65
N LYS A 4 -6.06 -10.99 1.02
CA LYS A 4 -5.72 -10.08 2.12
C LYS A 4 -5.50 -10.88 3.41
N GLU A 5 -6.37 -11.85 3.69
CA GLU A 5 -6.28 -12.68 4.89
C GLU A 5 -4.98 -13.47 4.94
N GLN A 6 -4.55 -14.00 3.82
CA GLN A 6 -3.29 -14.73 3.74
C GLN A 6 -2.09 -13.82 4.00
N LEU A 7 -2.14 -12.58 3.48
CA LEU A 7 -1.08 -11.61 3.73
C LEU A 7 -1.00 -11.23 5.21
N MET A 8 -2.14 -11.04 5.85
CA MET A 8 -2.18 -10.57 7.23
C MET A 8 -1.66 -11.59 8.23
N VAL A 9 -1.72 -12.88 7.90
CA VAL A 9 -1.22 -13.94 8.77
C VAL A 9 0.17 -14.45 8.37
N MET A 10 0.73 -13.96 7.27
CA MET A 10 2.05 -14.35 6.80
C MET A 10 3.11 -13.77 7.74
N ASP A 11 4.13 -14.57 8.09
CA ASP A 11 5.21 -14.03 8.90
C ASP A 11 6.08 -13.07 8.06
N GLU A 12 6.85 -12.23 8.77
CA GLU A 12 7.64 -11.19 8.14
C GLU A 12 8.65 -11.73 7.14
N GLY A 13 9.35 -12.78 7.50
CA GLY A 13 10.36 -13.38 6.61
C GLY A 13 9.76 -13.91 5.33
N THR A 14 8.62 -14.58 5.42
CA THR A 14 7.91 -15.10 4.26
C THR A 14 7.42 -13.96 3.38
N PHE A 15 6.83 -12.91 3.99
CA PHE A 15 6.35 -11.75 3.26
C PHE A 15 7.48 -11.10 2.45
N LEU A 16 8.62 -10.85 3.09
CA LEU A 16 9.75 -10.21 2.44
C LEU A 16 10.34 -11.09 1.33
N SER A 17 10.33 -12.40 1.51
CA SER A 17 10.80 -13.35 0.51
C SER A 17 9.90 -13.35 -0.73
N VAL A 18 8.58 -13.37 -0.52
CA VAL A 18 7.60 -13.38 -1.62
C VAL A 18 7.70 -12.12 -2.46
N PHE A 19 7.95 -10.97 -1.83
CA PHE A 19 8.01 -9.68 -2.51
C PHE A 19 9.43 -9.16 -2.67
N GLU A 20 10.40 -10.06 -2.72
CA GLU A 20 11.80 -9.70 -2.97
C GLU A 20 11.92 -8.98 -4.32
N GLY A 21 12.67 -7.89 -4.35
CA GLY A 21 12.87 -7.11 -5.57
C GLY A 21 11.79 -6.07 -5.85
N VAL A 22 10.70 -6.07 -5.09
CA VAL A 22 9.65 -5.07 -5.23
C VAL A 22 10.18 -3.73 -4.69
N PRO A 23 9.96 -2.61 -5.40
CA PRO A 23 10.37 -1.30 -4.90
C PRO A 23 9.79 -1.01 -3.53
N ARG A 24 10.59 -0.40 -2.66
CA ARG A 24 10.22 -0.10 -1.28
C ARG A 24 10.33 1.39 -0.99
N PHE A 25 9.38 1.86 -0.18
CA PHE A 25 9.40 3.21 0.37
C PHE A 25 9.31 3.10 1.89
N GLU A 26 9.72 4.14 2.57
CA GLU A 26 9.65 4.19 4.03
C GLU A 26 8.76 5.34 4.49
N LEU A 27 8.04 5.13 5.58
CA LEU A 27 7.15 6.12 6.17
C LEU A 27 7.24 6.03 7.68
N SER A 28 7.32 7.18 8.34
CA SER A 28 7.28 7.21 9.80
C SER A 28 5.87 6.90 10.29
N GLU A 29 5.76 6.03 11.29
CA GLU A 29 4.49 5.71 11.92
C GLU A 29 3.78 6.95 12.45
N SER A 30 4.53 7.97 12.87
CA SER A 30 3.97 9.21 13.39
C SER A 30 3.15 9.98 12.35
N GLU A 31 3.29 9.67 11.07
CA GLU A 31 2.52 10.31 10.01
C GLU A 31 1.14 9.70 9.82
N LEU A 32 0.88 8.55 10.44
CA LEU A 32 -0.43 7.90 10.34
C LEU A 32 -1.37 8.40 11.46
N PRO A 33 -2.67 8.50 11.22
CA PRO A 33 -3.38 8.18 9.97
C PRO A 33 -3.13 9.21 8.87
N LEU A 34 -3.23 8.78 7.61
CA LEU A 34 -2.89 9.62 6.47
C LEU A 34 -3.80 9.25 5.30
N ALA A 35 -4.27 10.26 4.57
CA ALA A 35 -5.11 10.02 3.41
C ALA A 35 -4.33 9.22 2.35
N VAL A 36 -5.00 8.30 1.66
CA VAL A 36 -4.37 7.44 0.67
C VAL A 36 -3.69 8.24 -0.44
N THR A 37 -4.29 9.34 -0.88
CA THR A 37 -3.68 10.18 -1.92
C THR A 37 -2.42 10.86 -1.43
N ASP A 38 -2.39 11.30 -0.17
CA ASP A 38 -1.18 11.88 0.41
C ASP A 38 -0.08 10.84 0.58
N LEU A 39 -0.45 9.65 1.02
CA LEU A 39 0.50 8.56 1.23
C LEU A 39 1.20 8.20 -0.07
N LEU A 40 0.44 8.01 -1.15
CA LEU A 40 0.98 7.47 -2.39
C LEU A 40 1.56 8.50 -3.34
N ALA A 41 1.18 9.77 -3.22
CA ALA A 41 1.62 10.80 -4.15
C ALA A 41 2.47 11.90 -3.51
N VAL A 42 2.41 12.07 -2.21
CA VAL A 42 3.17 13.12 -1.51
C VAL A 42 4.27 12.51 -0.65
N ARG A 43 3.93 11.54 0.21
CA ARG A 43 4.90 10.95 1.13
C ARG A 43 5.75 9.87 0.49
N THR A 44 5.27 9.28 -0.59
CA THR A 44 6.04 8.34 -1.40
C THR A 44 5.90 8.78 -2.86
N SER A 45 6.61 8.12 -3.76
CA SER A 45 6.51 8.41 -5.18
C SER A 45 5.91 7.24 -5.96
N VAL A 46 5.02 6.48 -5.32
CA VAL A 46 4.29 5.41 -5.99
C VAL A 46 3.51 5.98 -7.18
N LEU A 47 2.89 7.15 -6.97
CA LEU A 47 2.16 7.85 -8.03
C LEU A 47 2.75 9.26 -8.19
N PRO A 48 2.70 9.81 -9.41
CA PRO A 48 3.32 11.12 -9.68
C PRO A 48 2.55 12.30 -9.11
N SER A 49 1.25 12.14 -8.86
CA SER A 49 0.43 13.21 -8.33
C SER A 49 -0.83 12.68 -7.67
N LYS A 50 -1.46 13.50 -6.83
CA LYS A 50 -2.73 13.15 -6.22
C LYS A 50 -3.82 12.94 -7.27
N GLY A 51 -3.80 13.72 -8.34
CA GLY A 51 -4.75 13.56 -9.45
C GLY A 51 -4.65 12.20 -10.11
N GLU A 52 -3.44 11.71 -10.34
CA GLU A 52 -3.21 10.39 -10.89
C GLU A 52 -3.69 9.31 -9.92
N CYS A 53 -3.46 9.51 -8.63
CA CYS A 53 -3.94 8.59 -7.61
C CYS A 53 -5.46 8.47 -7.63
N ARG A 54 -6.16 9.60 -7.69
CA ARG A 54 -7.63 9.61 -7.76
C ARG A 54 -8.14 8.90 -9.01
N LYS A 55 -7.52 9.16 -10.16
CA LYS A 55 -7.88 8.49 -11.41
C LYS A 55 -7.73 6.99 -11.31
N LEU A 56 -6.63 6.55 -10.73
CA LEU A 56 -6.35 5.13 -10.58
C LEU A 56 -7.39 4.47 -9.67
N ILE A 57 -7.74 5.11 -8.57
CA ILE A 57 -8.77 4.60 -7.64
C ILE A 57 -10.12 4.53 -8.34
N GLN A 58 -10.51 5.59 -9.04
CA GLN A 58 -11.78 5.65 -9.75
C GLN A 58 -11.89 4.60 -10.85
N GLY A 59 -10.76 4.28 -11.48
CA GLY A 59 -10.71 3.23 -12.49
C GLY A 59 -10.58 1.82 -11.93
N GLY A 60 -10.52 1.68 -10.61
CA GLY A 60 -10.41 0.37 -9.98
C GLY A 60 -9.03 -0.26 -10.09
N GLY A 61 -7.99 0.54 -10.31
CA GLY A 61 -6.65 0.04 -10.54
C GLY A 61 -5.72 0.05 -9.33
N LEU A 62 -6.21 0.44 -8.16
CA LEU A 62 -5.39 0.51 -6.96
C LEU A 62 -5.88 -0.48 -5.91
N SER A 63 -4.97 -1.29 -5.38
CA SER A 63 -5.27 -2.19 -4.27
C SER A 63 -4.24 -2.01 -3.17
N LEU A 64 -4.67 -2.15 -1.93
CA LEU A 64 -3.81 -2.15 -0.76
C LEU A 64 -4.02 -3.47 -0.03
N ASN A 65 -2.92 -4.18 0.24
CA ASN A 65 -2.96 -5.49 0.90
C ASN A 65 -3.93 -6.44 0.20
N LYS A 66 -3.92 -6.43 -1.14
CA LYS A 66 -4.78 -7.28 -1.99
C LYS A 66 -6.26 -6.93 -1.92
N GLU A 67 -6.60 -5.78 -1.37
CA GLU A 67 -7.98 -5.32 -1.31
C GLU A 67 -8.12 -4.02 -2.11
N LYS A 68 -9.10 -4.00 -3.03
CA LYS A 68 -9.30 -2.86 -3.90
C LYS A 68 -9.69 -1.61 -3.12
N VAL A 69 -9.05 -0.50 -3.44
CA VAL A 69 -9.42 0.80 -2.88
C VAL A 69 -10.59 1.34 -3.67
N ASP A 70 -11.71 1.57 -3.00
CA ASP A 70 -12.96 2.01 -3.64
C ASP A 70 -13.34 3.46 -3.34
N SER A 71 -12.52 4.17 -2.57
CA SER A 71 -12.80 5.56 -2.23
C SER A 71 -11.52 6.39 -2.29
N VAL A 72 -11.60 7.56 -2.93
CA VAL A 72 -10.49 8.52 -2.96
C VAL A 72 -10.25 9.17 -1.61
N ASP A 73 -11.21 9.04 -0.69
CA ASP A 73 -11.13 9.61 0.64
C ASP A 73 -10.66 8.61 1.71
N MET A 74 -10.22 7.43 1.27
CA MET A 74 -9.73 6.40 2.18
C MET A 74 -8.58 6.94 3.03
N VAL A 75 -8.59 6.60 4.32
CA VAL A 75 -7.53 6.96 5.27
C VAL A 75 -6.81 5.70 5.69
N ILE A 76 -5.48 5.76 5.65
CA ILE A 76 -4.63 4.63 6.04
C ILE A 76 -4.26 4.79 7.51
N SER A 77 -4.50 3.75 8.28
CA SER A 77 -4.19 3.72 9.71
C SER A 77 -3.30 2.50 10.03
N ARG A 78 -2.72 2.50 11.22
CA ARG A 78 -1.76 1.48 11.62
C ARG A 78 -2.35 0.07 11.67
N ASP A 79 -3.62 -0.05 11.99
CA ASP A 79 -4.29 -1.36 12.04
C ASP A 79 -4.44 -2.03 10.68
N MET A 80 -4.19 -1.29 9.59
CA MET A 80 -4.24 -1.84 8.25
C MET A 80 -2.91 -2.48 7.81
N LEU A 81 -1.86 -2.31 8.58
CA LEU A 81 -0.52 -2.74 8.20
C LEU A 81 -0.32 -4.24 8.41
N ILE A 82 0.38 -4.88 7.47
CA ILE A 82 0.80 -6.28 7.60
C ILE A 82 1.91 -6.33 8.64
N GLN A 83 1.78 -7.18 9.64
CA GLN A 83 2.72 -7.30 10.75
C GLN A 83 2.95 -5.97 11.48
N GLY A 84 1.99 -5.04 11.38
CA GLY A 84 2.12 -3.71 11.96
C GLY A 84 3.19 -2.84 11.32
N LYS A 85 3.77 -3.26 10.18
CA LYS A 85 4.93 -2.59 9.58
C LYS A 85 4.82 -2.32 8.09
N TYR A 86 4.06 -3.13 7.35
CA TYR A 86 4.11 -3.09 5.90
C TYR A 86 2.76 -2.83 5.27
N LEU A 87 2.78 -2.08 4.18
CA LEU A 87 1.61 -1.88 3.33
C LEU A 87 2.00 -2.33 1.92
N LEU A 88 1.28 -3.30 1.38
CA LEU A 88 1.50 -3.75 0.01
C LEU A 88 0.59 -2.96 -0.92
N VAL A 89 1.20 -2.21 -1.84
CA VAL A 89 0.48 -1.39 -2.81
C VAL A 89 0.54 -2.07 -4.16
N GLN A 90 -0.59 -2.24 -4.81
CA GLN A 90 -0.66 -2.80 -6.16
C GLN A 90 -1.28 -1.76 -7.09
N LYS A 91 -0.50 -1.36 -8.10
CA LYS A 91 -0.92 -0.39 -9.11
C LYS A 91 -1.14 -1.15 -10.42
N GLY A 92 -2.39 -1.28 -10.83
CA GLY A 92 -2.75 -2.13 -11.96
C GLY A 92 -2.67 -3.62 -11.59
N LYS A 93 -2.31 -4.46 -12.54
CA LYS A 93 -2.31 -5.92 -12.33
C LYS A 93 -0.96 -6.47 -11.92
N LYS A 94 0.15 -5.78 -12.24
CA LYS A 94 1.49 -6.34 -12.11
C LYS A 94 2.47 -5.50 -11.33
N ASN A 95 2.15 -4.26 -11.01
CA ASN A 95 3.10 -3.36 -10.35
C ASN A 95 2.85 -3.34 -8.86
N TYR A 96 3.83 -3.83 -8.10
CA TYR A 96 3.76 -3.89 -6.65
C TYR A 96 4.78 -2.95 -6.03
N PHE A 97 4.43 -2.40 -4.88
CA PHE A 97 5.32 -1.55 -4.07
C PHE A 97 5.08 -1.90 -2.62
N ILE A 98 6.13 -1.79 -1.81
CA ILE A 98 6.01 -2.00 -0.37
C ILE A 98 6.32 -0.68 0.33
N ILE A 99 5.47 -0.30 1.28
CA ILE A 99 5.73 0.82 2.15
C ILE A 99 6.03 0.24 3.53
N LYS A 100 7.24 0.47 4.02
CA LYS A 100 7.65 0.03 5.35
C LYS A 100 7.42 1.19 6.31
N VAL A 101 6.65 0.92 7.36
CA VAL A 101 6.33 1.91 8.40
C VAL A 101 7.21 1.63 9.62
N TYR A 102 7.89 2.66 10.10
CA TYR A 102 8.79 2.54 11.24
C TYR A 102 8.47 3.54 12.35
#